data_f967a8e9ca94649b3a87729d5a5f5329
#
_entry.id   f967a8e9ca94649b3a87729d5a5f5329
#
_cell.length_a   1.000
_cell.length_b   1.000
_cell.length_c   1.000
_cell.angle_alpha   90.00
_cell.angle_beta   90.00
_cell.angle_gamma   90.00
#
_symmetry.space_group_name_H-M   'P 1'
#
loop_
_entity.id
_entity.type
_entity.pdbx_description
1 polymer ?
#
loop_
_entity_poly.entity_id
_entity_poly.type
_entity_poly.pdbx_seq_one_letter_code
_entity_poly.pdbx_strand_id
1 'polypeptide(L)'
;VCLVGSEMCIRDSSYPASKAAVHQLTRVLANRLAERNININAIAPGPFQSQMMNETLKKYEKEIINSVPRKRIGVPEDMAGAAIFLSSKASAYITGIVLPVDGGSLIARRHMV
;
A
#
# COMPACT_ATOMS: atom_id res chain seq x y z
N VAL A 1 5.32 0.71 -3.52
CA VAL A 1 5.07 0.45 -4.94
C VAL A 1 4.03 1.41 -5.45
N CYS A 2 4.39 2.17 -6.43
CA CYS A 2 3.43 2.87 -7.25
C CYS A 2 2.73 1.87 -8.16
N LEU A 3 1.70 1.24 -7.69
CA LEU A 3 0.92 0.26 -8.43
C LEU A 3 -0.11 0.89 -9.36
N VAL A 4 -0.37 2.16 -9.17
CA VAL A 4 -1.20 2.95 -10.07
C VAL A 4 -0.28 3.99 -10.67
N GLY A 5 -0.07 3.95 -11.98
CA GLY A 5 0.80 4.88 -12.69
C GLY A 5 0.35 6.32 -12.51
N SER A 6 0.69 6.92 -11.38
CA SER A 6 0.79 8.36 -11.32
C SER A 6 2.01 8.76 -12.16
N GLU A 7 1.92 9.86 -12.87
CA GLU A 7 3.07 10.38 -13.64
C GLU A 7 4.34 10.52 -12.78
N MET A 8 4.17 10.76 -11.49
CA MET A 8 5.24 10.83 -10.50
C MET A 8 6.00 9.50 -10.36
N CYS A 9 5.32 8.35 -10.50
CA CYS A 9 5.94 7.04 -10.42
C CYS A 9 6.66 6.63 -11.70
N ILE A 10 6.28 7.21 -12.83
CA ILE A 10 6.91 6.96 -14.13
C ILE A 10 8.17 7.81 -14.29
N ARG A 11 8.19 9.00 -13.70
CA ARG A 11 9.31 9.95 -13.79
C ARG A 11 10.44 9.67 -12.82
N ASP A 12 10.13 9.10 -11.65
CA ASP A 12 11.15 8.73 -10.66
C ASP A 12 11.29 7.21 -10.60
N SER A 13 12.19 6.68 -11.37
CA SER A 13 12.47 5.24 -11.45
C SER A 13 13.08 4.68 -10.16
N SER A 14 13.69 5.50 -9.32
CA SER A 14 14.28 5.06 -8.05
C SER A 14 13.22 4.75 -6.99
N TYR A 15 12.11 5.48 -6.96
CA TYR A 15 11.05 5.27 -5.99
C TYR A 15 10.35 3.89 -6.15
N PRO A 16 9.84 3.50 -7.34
CA PRO A 16 9.29 2.17 -7.53
C PRO A 16 10.30 1.05 -7.25
N ALA A 17 11.56 1.24 -7.63
CA ALA A 17 12.62 0.28 -7.37
C ALA A 17 12.85 0.08 -5.87
N SER A 18 12.92 1.16 -5.08
CA SER A 18 13.07 1.09 -3.63
C SER A 18 11.89 0.40 -2.95
N LYS A 19 10.66 0.65 -3.40
CA LYS A 19 9.45 0.00 -2.88
C LYS A 19 9.40 -1.48 -3.24
N ALA A 20 9.79 -1.86 -4.43
CA ALA A 20 9.92 -3.27 -4.83
C ALA A 20 10.96 -4.00 -3.97
N ALA A 21 12.08 -3.33 -3.65
CA ALA A 21 13.10 -3.86 -2.76
C ALA A 21 12.56 -4.12 -1.35
N VAL A 22 11.75 -3.22 -0.78
CA VAL A 22 11.09 -3.40 0.52
C VAL A 22 10.16 -4.61 0.50
N HIS A 23 9.38 -4.81 -0.56
CA HIS A 23 8.51 -5.97 -0.69
C HIS A 23 9.29 -7.27 -0.74
N GLN A 24 10.39 -7.31 -1.50
CA GLN A 24 11.23 -8.49 -1.55
C GLN A 24 11.96 -8.75 -0.22
N LEU A 25 12.44 -7.70 0.44
CA LEU A 25 13.04 -7.79 1.76
C LEU A 25 12.06 -8.37 2.78
N THR A 26 10.80 -7.94 2.76
CA THR A 26 9.72 -8.49 3.60
C THR A 26 9.62 -10.00 3.46
N ARG A 27 9.61 -10.52 2.22
CA ARG A 27 9.53 -11.96 1.96
C ARG A 27 10.77 -12.71 2.43
N VAL A 28 11.96 -12.16 2.16
CA VAL A 28 13.23 -12.78 2.56
C VAL A 28 13.36 -12.87 4.07
N LEU A 29 13.05 -11.76 4.77
CA LEU A 29 13.10 -11.72 6.23
C LEU A 29 12.02 -12.61 6.86
N ALA A 30 10.80 -12.62 6.33
CA ALA A 30 9.74 -13.51 6.78
C ALA A 30 10.16 -14.97 6.73
N ASN A 31 10.75 -15.42 5.61
CA ASN A 31 11.24 -16.77 5.47
C ASN A 31 12.34 -17.12 6.48
N ARG A 32 13.28 -16.19 6.69
CA ARG A 32 14.42 -16.42 7.61
C ARG A 32 14.03 -16.45 9.08
N LEU A 33 12.98 -15.70 9.45
CA LEU A 33 12.60 -15.48 10.85
C LEU A 33 11.38 -16.29 11.28
N ALA A 34 10.71 -16.96 10.35
CA ALA A 34 9.52 -17.76 10.62
C ALA A 34 9.78 -18.86 11.68
N GLU A 35 10.92 -19.54 11.61
CA GLU A 35 11.31 -20.56 12.58
C GLU A 35 11.50 -20.04 14.00
N ARG A 36 11.72 -18.73 14.13
CA ARG A 36 11.82 -18.03 15.42
C ARG A 36 10.48 -17.47 15.91
N ASN A 37 9.36 -17.86 15.29
CA ASN A 37 8.02 -17.33 15.55
C ASN A 37 7.92 -15.80 15.40
N ILE A 38 8.67 -15.24 14.44
CA ILE A 38 8.61 -13.82 14.10
C ILE A 38 7.91 -13.68 12.75
N ASN A 39 6.79 -12.98 12.74
CA ASN A 39 6.07 -12.63 11.51
C ASN A 39 6.55 -11.29 10.98
N ILE A 40 6.82 -11.23 9.69
CA ILE A 40 7.20 -10.01 8.98
C ILE A 40 6.23 -9.81 7.82
N ASN A 41 5.51 -8.71 7.87
CA ASN A 41 4.54 -8.33 6.86
C ASN A 41 4.72 -6.84 6.52
N ALA A 42 4.25 -6.45 5.36
CA ALA A 42 4.23 -5.05 4.93
C ALA A 42 2.79 -4.61 4.66
N ILE A 43 2.52 -3.32 4.87
CA ILE A 43 1.28 -2.68 4.46
C ILE A 43 1.60 -1.79 3.25
N ALA A 44 0.79 -1.91 2.20
CA ALA A 44 0.88 -1.07 1.01
C ALA A 44 -0.34 -0.14 0.94
N PRO A 45 -0.21 1.11 1.41
CA PRO A 45 -1.31 2.06 1.38
C PRO A 45 -1.57 2.57 -0.03
N GLY A 46 -2.85 2.75 -0.35
CA GLY A 46 -3.31 3.50 -1.51
C GLY A 46 -3.34 5.01 -1.23
N PRO A 47 -4.24 5.76 -1.87
CA PRO A 47 -4.39 7.19 -1.62
C PRO A 47 -4.89 7.46 -0.19
N PHE A 48 -4.05 8.08 0.61
CA PHE A 48 -4.36 8.55 1.96
C PHE A 48 -4.05 10.03 2.09
N GLN A 49 -4.75 10.71 2.97
CA GLN A 49 -4.42 12.08 3.32
C GLN A 49 -3.09 12.10 4.08
N SER A 50 -2.10 12.78 3.52
CA SER A 50 -0.78 12.97 4.11
C SER A 50 -0.21 14.32 3.72
N GLN A 51 0.78 14.80 4.45
CA GLN A 51 1.45 16.07 4.10
C GLN A 51 1.98 16.05 2.66
N MET A 52 2.55 14.93 2.21
CA MET A 52 3.06 14.77 0.85
C MET A 52 1.95 14.77 -0.22
N MET A 53 0.75 14.31 0.15
CA MET A 53 -0.40 14.25 -0.75
C MET A 53 -1.29 15.50 -0.70
N ASN A 54 -1.14 16.38 0.31
CA ASN A 54 -2.03 17.53 0.50
C ASN A 54 -2.10 18.44 -0.73
N GLU A 55 -0.97 18.75 -1.36
CA GLU A 55 -0.94 19.59 -2.55
C GLU A 55 -1.53 18.89 -3.77
N THR A 56 -1.25 17.61 -3.93
CA THR A 56 -1.80 16.78 -5.00
C THR A 56 -3.31 16.60 -4.82
N LEU A 57 -3.78 16.38 -3.59
CA LEU A 57 -5.20 16.27 -3.28
C LEU A 57 -5.95 17.59 -3.55
N LYS A 58 -5.40 18.75 -3.17
CA LYS A 58 -6.01 20.04 -3.48
C LYS A 58 -6.26 20.23 -4.98
N LYS A 59 -5.40 19.69 -5.83
CA LYS A 59 -5.45 19.87 -7.28
C LYS A 59 -6.24 18.78 -8.00
N TYR A 60 -6.15 17.54 -7.54
CA TYR A 60 -6.63 16.34 -8.25
C TYR A 60 -7.53 15.43 -7.40
N GLU A 61 -8.12 15.93 -6.33
CA GLU A 61 -8.90 15.11 -5.39
C GLU A 61 -10.02 14.32 -6.07
N LYS A 62 -10.80 14.99 -6.93
CA LYS A 62 -11.90 14.34 -7.66
C LYS A 62 -11.42 13.22 -8.58
N GLU A 63 -10.30 13.42 -9.27
CA GLU A 63 -9.72 12.45 -10.19
C GLU A 63 -9.18 11.23 -9.42
N ILE A 64 -8.51 11.49 -8.28
CA ILE A 64 -8.00 10.44 -7.40
C ILE A 64 -9.16 9.62 -6.84
N ILE A 65 -10.19 10.25 -6.29
CA ILE A 65 -11.39 9.57 -5.77
C ILE A 65 -12.07 8.75 -6.87
N ASN A 66 -12.17 9.29 -8.08
CA ASN A 66 -12.77 8.57 -9.19
C ASN A 66 -11.96 7.33 -9.63
N SER A 67 -10.64 7.38 -9.48
CA SER A 67 -9.75 6.25 -9.79
C SER A 67 -9.82 5.12 -8.77
N VAL A 68 -10.24 5.40 -7.54
CA VAL A 68 -10.36 4.42 -6.47
C VAL A 68 -11.72 3.71 -6.55
N PRO A 69 -11.77 2.37 -6.64
CA PRO A 69 -13.05 1.64 -6.69
C PRO A 69 -13.99 1.95 -5.51
N ARG A 70 -13.47 2.13 -4.31
CA ARG A 70 -14.25 2.51 -3.12
C ARG A 70 -14.74 3.96 -3.11
N LYS A 71 -14.36 4.76 -4.12
CA LYS A 71 -14.80 6.15 -4.31
C LYS A 71 -14.54 7.06 -3.10
N ARG A 72 -13.49 6.80 -2.38
CA ARG A 72 -13.00 7.64 -1.28
C ARG A 72 -11.50 7.47 -1.07
N ILE A 73 -10.91 8.42 -0.39
CA ILE A 73 -9.54 8.37 0.12
C ILE A 73 -9.55 7.59 1.44
N GLY A 74 -8.46 6.91 1.74
CA GLY A 74 -8.28 6.23 3.01
C GLY A 74 -8.17 7.21 4.17
N VAL A 75 -8.72 6.82 5.32
CA VAL A 75 -8.64 7.56 6.58
C VAL A 75 -7.71 6.85 7.57
N PRO A 76 -7.20 7.53 8.60
CA PRO A 76 -6.27 6.92 9.55
C PRO A 76 -6.76 5.59 10.16
N GLU A 77 -8.05 5.47 10.38
CA GLU A 77 -8.68 4.25 10.93
C GLU A 77 -8.54 3.04 10.01
N ASP A 78 -8.55 3.24 8.70
CA ASP A 78 -8.33 2.17 7.71
C ASP A 78 -6.92 1.56 7.86
N MET A 79 -5.94 2.41 8.13
CA MET A 79 -4.55 1.98 8.36
C MET A 79 -4.38 1.36 9.73
N ALA A 80 -4.96 1.98 10.76
CA ALA A 80 -4.89 1.49 12.14
C ALA A 80 -5.48 0.09 12.27
N GLY A 81 -6.61 -0.19 11.63
CA GLY A 81 -7.22 -1.52 11.60
C GLY A 81 -6.30 -2.58 11.03
N ALA A 82 -5.65 -2.30 9.89
CA ALA A 82 -4.69 -3.21 9.28
C ALA A 82 -3.47 -3.45 10.18
N ALA A 83 -2.92 -2.39 10.79
CA ALA A 83 -1.78 -2.49 11.68
C ALA A 83 -2.11 -3.29 12.95
N ILE A 84 -3.26 -3.06 13.56
CA ILE A 84 -3.74 -3.79 14.74
C ILE A 84 -3.93 -5.27 14.39
N PHE A 85 -4.56 -5.58 13.26
CA PHE A 85 -4.75 -6.96 12.81
C PHE A 85 -3.41 -7.68 12.65
N LEU A 86 -2.46 -7.09 11.92
CA LEU A 86 -1.14 -7.70 11.70
C LEU A 86 -0.29 -7.79 12.97
N SER A 87 -0.58 -6.98 13.98
CA SER A 87 0.12 -6.99 15.27
C SER A 87 -0.56 -7.88 16.33
N SER A 88 -1.70 -8.46 16.00
CA SER A 88 -2.50 -9.26 16.93
C SER A 88 -2.32 -10.77 16.73
N LYS A 89 -2.81 -11.56 17.67
CA LYS A 89 -2.86 -13.03 17.54
C LYS A 89 -3.72 -13.49 16.36
N ALA A 90 -4.63 -12.66 15.87
CA ALA A 90 -5.47 -12.98 14.71
C ALA A 90 -4.66 -13.20 13.43
N SER A 91 -3.47 -12.62 13.35
CA SER A 91 -2.54 -12.79 12.23
C SER A 91 -1.36 -13.72 12.54
N ALA A 92 -1.44 -14.53 13.59
CA ALA A 92 -0.32 -15.36 14.06
C ALA A 92 0.23 -16.32 12.99
N TYR A 93 -0.59 -16.70 12.01
CA TYR A 93 -0.21 -17.62 10.92
C TYR A 93 0.03 -16.87 9.59
N ILE A 94 0.21 -15.55 9.66
CA ILE A 94 0.42 -14.69 8.49
C ILE A 94 1.84 -14.11 8.54
N THR A 95 2.67 -14.45 7.56
CA THR A 95 4.00 -13.88 7.41
C THR A 95 4.39 -13.79 5.93
N GLY A 96 5.18 -12.80 5.57
CA GLY A 96 5.70 -12.59 4.22
C GLY A 96 4.72 -11.95 3.24
N ILE A 97 3.58 -11.45 3.70
CA ILE A 97 2.62 -10.78 2.84
C ILE A 97 2.87 -9.27 2.71
N VAL A 98 2.40 -8.73 1.62
CA VAL A 98 2.19 -7.30 1.43
C VAL A 98 0.68 -7.08 1.35
N LEU A 99 0.12 -6.44 2.38
CA LEU A 99 -1.31 -6.20 2.52
C LEU A 99 -1.68 -4.85 1.88
N PRO A 100 -2.41 -4.83 0.75
CA PRO A 100 -2.91 -3.58 0.20
C PRO A 100 -4.03 -3.01 1.08
N VAL A 101 -3.91 -1.73 1.43
CA VAL A 101 -4.96 -0.93 2.10
C VAL A 101 -5.22 0.28 1.20
N ASP A 102 -5.94 0.06 0.10
CA ASP A 102 -5.93 0.96 -1.05
C ASP A 102 -7.31 1.21 -1.68
N GLY A 103 -8.38 0.75 -1.04
CA GLY A 103 -9.73 0.89 -1.58
C GLY A 103 -9.96 0.20 -2.92
N GLY A 104 -9.12 -0.77 -3.27
CA GLY A 104 -9.17 -1.52 -4.52
C GLY A 104 -8.34 -0.91 -5.65
N SER A 105 -7.50 0.09 -5.37
CA SER A 105 -6.70 0.76 -6.41
C SER A 105 -5.79 -0.21 -7.17
N LEU A 106 -5.28 -1.24 -6.51
CA LEU A 106 -4.43 -2.26 -7.12
C LEU A 106 -5.16 -3.06 -8.22
N ILE A 107 -6.44 -3.32 -8.04
CA ILE A 107 -7.26 -4.11 -8.97
C ILE A 107 -8.15 -3.26 -9.87
N ALA A 108 -8.06 -1.94 -9.74
CA ALA A 108 -8.81 -1.02 -10.58
C ALA A 108 -8.45 -1.25 -12.05
N ARG A 109 -9.43 -1.57 -12.87
CA ARG A 109 -9.23 -1.64 -14.32
C ARG A 109 -8.94 -0.22 -14.81
N ARG A 110 -7.77 -0.03 -15.41
CA ARG A 110 -7.57 1.14 -16.25
C ARG A 110 -8.55 1.01 -17.41
N HIS A 111 -9.52 1.91 -17.49
CA HIS A 111 -10.20 2.12 -18.76
C HIS A 111 -9.13 2.66 -19.72
N MET A 112 -8.56 1.76 -20.51
CA MET A 112 -7.87 2.16 -21.73
C MET A 112 -8.98 2.67 -22.65
N VAL A 113 -9.04 3.99 -22.73
CA VAL A 113 -9.78 4.65 -23.79
C VAL A 113 -8.92 4.57 -25.06
#